data_92dc9066526e8187146fdbec8cec908e
#
_entry.id   92dc9066526e8187146fdbec8cec908e
#
_cell.length_a   1.000
_cell.length_b   1.000
_cell.length_c   1.000
_cell.angle_alpha   90.00
_cell.angle_beta   90.00
_cell.angle_gamma   90.00
#
_symmetry.space_group_name_H-M   'P 1'
#
loop_
_entity.id
_entity.type
_entity.pdbx_description
1 polymer ?
#
loop_
_entity_poly.entity_id
_entity_poly.type
_entity_poly.pdbx_seq_one_letter_code
_entity_poly.pdbx_strand_id
1 'polypeptide(L)'
;TDTPVILVVNSRGMSISLAAYIKGFMEYKEKSHIKGVIFNQMSPMLYPRMKKLVEEQLEVEVLGYVPKVEDCVIESRHLGLVLPEEISDLKERLQKLAGILEDTLEIDRILALAQNAEELQVPESLIQKDRTYGYCLPQKLRIGVAKDEAFCFFYEDNFRLLQEMGAELVDFSPIHDEHLPADLDGILLYGGYPELNGEALERNASMKEEIAQAVKQGMPCMAECGGFMYLHEQMEDMGGVFRKTCGVIPGKCFRTPRLTRFGYITLTA
;
A
#
# COMPACT_ATOMS: atom_id res chain seq x y z
N THR A 1 -11.66 10.59 -13.89
CA THR A 1 -10.67 11.66 -14.14
C THR A 1 -10.08 11.46 -15.52
N ASP A 2 -9.86 12.52 -16.24
CA ASP A 2 -9.21 12.50 -17.56
C ASP A 2 -7.68 12.61 -17.43
N THR A 3 -7.14 12.08 -16.36
CA THR A 3 -5.71 12.06 -16.05
C THR A 3 -4.95 11.22 -17.09
N PRO A 4 -3.88 11.73 -17.69
CA PRO A 4 -3.06 10.96 -18.62
C PRO A 4 -2.40 9.77 -17.93
N VAL A 5 -2.40 8.64 -18.61
CA VAL A 5 -1.86 7.38 -18.11
C VAL A 5 -0.56 7.06 -18.85
N ILE A 6 0.48 6.69 -18.10
CA ILE A 6 1.70 6.10 -18.64
C ILE A 6 1.66 4.60 -18.34
N LEU A 7 1.62 3.79 -19.38
CA LEU A 7 1.58 2.34 -19.27
C LEU A 7 2.99 1.77 -19.20
N VAL A 8 3.32 1.10 -18.09
CA VAL A 8 4.58 0.35 -17.95
C VAL A 8 4.34 -1.10 -18.35
N VAL A 9 4.97 -1.54 -19.43
CA VAL A 9 4.76 -2.89 -19.99
C VAL A 9 5.99 -3.77 -19.80
N ASN A 10 5.77 -5.01 -19.37
CA ASN A 10 6.84 -5.99 -19.36
C ASN A 10 7.15 -6.44 -20.80
N SER A 11 8.30 -6.04 -21.30
CA SER A 11 8.72 -6.30 -22.69
C SER A 11 9.69 -7.49 -22.82
N ARG A 12 9.94 -8.23 -21.74
CA ARG A 12 10.86 -9.37 -21.74
C ARG A 12 10.42 -10.45 -22.74
N GLY A 13 11.31 -10.76 -23.68
CA GLY A 13 11.06 -11.78 -24.70
C GLY A 13 10.01 -11.39 -25.76
N MET A 14 9.54 -10.15 -25.76
CA MET A 14 8.59 -9.65 -26.77
C MET A 14 9.30 -8.98 -27.94
N SER A 15 8.67 -9.06 -29.11
CA SER A 15 9.07 -8.40 -30.33
C SER A 15 7.85 -7.65 -30.92
N ILE A 16 7.44 -7.95 -32.14
CA ILE A 16 6.26 -7.32 -32.79
C ILE A 16 4.99 -7.48 -31.93
N SER A 17 4.87 -8.57 -31.20
CA SER A 17 3.75 -8.82 -30.28
C SER A 17 3.60 -7.73 -29.20
N LEU A 18 4.65 -6.96 -28.90
CA LEU A 18 4.58 -5.85 -27.94
C LEU A 18 3.61 -4.76 -28.39
N ALA A 19 3.61 -4.44 -29.70
CA ALA A 19 2.65 -3.46 -30.24
C ALA A 19 1.19 -3.94 -30.12
N ALA A 20 0.94 -5.22 -30.40
CA ALA A 20 -0.40 -5.80 -30.23
C ALA A 20 -0.83 -5.81 -28.73
N TYR A 21 0.10 -6.09 -27.82
CA TYR A 21 -0.14 -6.06 -26.39
C TYR A 21 -0.51 -4.66 -25.88
N ILE A 22 0.26 -3.64 -26.27
CA ILE A 22 -0.02 -2.22 -25.95
C ILE A 22 -1.36 -1.79 -26.56
N LYS A 23 -1.59 -2.11 -27.83
CA LYS A 23 -2.86 -1.81 -28.50
C LYS A 23 -4.04 -2.40 -27.75
N GLY A 24 -3.92 -3.63 -27.27
CA GLY A 24 -4.94 -4.27 -26.45
C GLY A 24 -5.31 -3.45 -25.22
N PHE A 25 -4.33 -2.91 -24.47
CA PHE A 25 -4.61 -2.04 -23.34
C PHE A 25 -5.27 -0.71 -23.74
N MET A 26 -4.86 -0.14 -24.86
CA MET A 26 -5.42 1.14 -25.33
C MET A 26 -6.88 1.01 -25.76
N GLU A 27 -7.25 -0.10 -26.37
CA GLU A 27 -8.54 -0.31 -27.02
C GLU A 27 -9.51 -1.24 -26.23
N TYR A 28 -9.04 -1.93 -25.17
CA TYR A 28 -9.88 -2.87 -24.43
C TYR A 28 -11.10 -2.20 -23.78
N LYS A 29 -10.94 -0.96 -23.35
CA LYS A 29 -12.05 -0.11 -22.88
C LYS A 29 -11.91 1.28 -23.49
N GLU A 30 -13.05 1.90 -23.74
CA GLU A 30 -13.10 3.32 -24.15
C GLU A 30 -12.41 4.20 -23.10
N LYS A 31 -11.72 5.24 -23.57
CA LYS A 31 -11.05 6.25 -22.73
C LYS A 31 -10.00 5.67 -21.76
N SER A 32 -9.09 4.87 -22.29
CA SER A 32 -7.95 4.36 -21.50
C SER A 32 -7.02 5.47 -21.00
N HIS A 33 -7.05 6.65 -21.63
CA HIS A 33 -6.18 7.82 -21.39
C HIS A 33 -4.67 7.50 -21.43
N ILE A 34 -4.28 6.38 -22.06
CA ILE A 34 -2.86 6.01 -22.23
C ILE A 34 -2.25 6.97 -23.24
N LYS A 35 -1.31 7.80 -22.78
CA LYS A 35 -0.60 8.81 -23.56
C LYS A 35 0.87 8.46 -23.76
N GLY A 36 1.42 7.63 -22.89
CA GLY A 36 2.81 7.22 -22.96
C GLY A 36 3.01 5.76 -22.54
N VAL A 37 4.11 5.17 -22.99
CA VAL A 37 4.49 3.80 -22.68
C VAL A 37 5.95 3.75 -22.26
N ILE A 38 6.25 2.98 -21.22
CA ILE A 38 7.62 2.64 -20.80
C ILE A 38 7.81 1.13 -20.96
N PHE A 39 8.90 0.74 -21.63
CA PHE A 39 9.22 -0.68 -21.83
C PHE A 39 10.06 -1.19 -20.64
N ASN A 40 9.48 -1.96 -19.75
CA ASN A 40 10.20 -2.58 -18.65
C ASN A 40 10.86 -3.90 -19.08
N GLN A 41 12.06 -4.16 -18.58
CA GLN A 41 12.93 -5.29 -18.94
C GLN A 41 13.29 -5.36 -20.45
N MET A 42 13.44 -4.19 -21.07
CA MET A 42 13.83 -4.07 -22.47
C MET A 42 15.35 -4.07 -22.63
N SER A 43 15.84 -4.81 -23.63
CA SER A 43 17.24 -4.75 -24.00
C SER A 43 17.57 -3.40 -24.67
N PRO A 44 18.68 -2.72 -24.29
CA PRO A 44 19.12 -1.48 -24.95
C PRO A 44 19.27 -1.60 -26.46
N MET A 45 19.73 -2.78 -26.93
CA MET A 45 19.92 -3.05 -28.35
C MET A 45 18.60 -3.09 -29.13
N LEU A 46 17.53 -3.58 -28.52
CA LEU A 46 16.21 -3.72 -29.18
C LEU A 46 15.38 -2.45 -29.05
N TYR A 47 15.64 -1.62 -28.06
CA TYR A 47 14.83 -0.44 -27.73
C TYR A 47 14.58 0.50 -28.95
N PRO A 48 15.60 0.93 -29.73
CA PRO A 48 15.37 1.88 -30.82
C PRO A 48 14.42 1.33 -31.88
N ARG A 49 14.55 0.03 -32.19
CA ARG A 49 13.67 -0.65 -33.15
C ARG A 49 12.26 -0.78 -32.63
N MET A 50 12.11 -1.12 -31.34
CA MET A 50 10.80 -1.31 -30.73
C MET A 50 10.08 0.03 -30.50
N LYS A 51 10.81 1.08 -30.12
CA LYS A 51 10.28 2.45 -30.03
C LYS A 51 9.69 2.86 -31.38
N LYS A 52 10.47 2.80 -32.45
CA LYS A 52 10.01 3.13 -33.79
C LYS A 52 8.77 2.33 -34.21
N LEU A 53 8.77 1.01 -33.98
CA LEU A 53 7.65 0.14 -34.33
C LEU A 53 6.36 0.56 -33.64
N VAL A 54 6.42 0.82 -32.33
CA VAL A 54 5.24 1.17 -31.51
C VAL A 54 4.72 2.56 -31.90
N GLU A 55 5.58 3.56 -32.03
CA GLU A 55 5.19 4.91 -32.40
C GLU A 55 4.65 5.03 -33.83
N GLU A 56 5.13 4.20 -34.77
CA GLU A 56 4.60 4.16 -36.15
C GLU A 56 3.25 3.45 -36.27
N GLN A 57 2.95 2.51 -35.37
CA GLN A 57 1.73 1.70 -35.47
C GLN A 57 0.63 2.12 -34.49
N LEU A 58 0.99 2.83 -33.42
CA LEU A 58 0.08 3.26 -32.38
C LEU A 58 0.22 4.75 -32.11
N GLU A 59 -0.89 5.41 -31.86
CA GLU A 59 -0.90 6.83 -31.48
C GLU A 59 -0.51 7.00 -29.99
N VAL A 60 0.71 6.57 -29.63
CA VAL A 60 1.22 6.61 -28.26
C VAL A 60 2.72 6.94 -28.28
N GLU A 61 3.17 7.74 -27.33
CA GLU A 61 4.57 8.10 -27.18
C GLU A 61 5.33 7.05 -26.37
N VAL A 62 6.52 6.64 -26.82
CA VAL A 62 7.39 5.75 -26.04
C VAL A 62 8.38 6.60 -25.23
N LEU A 63 8.15 6.65 -23.93
CA LEU A 63 8.83 7.53 -22.96
C LEU A 63 10.13 6.94 -22.39
N GLY A 64 10.60 5.84 -22.98
CA GLY A 64 11.84 5.23 -22.58
C GLY A 64 11.71 3.74 -22.25
N TYR A 65 12.75 3.22 -21.64
CA TYR A 65 12.81 1.82 -21.24
C TYR A 65 13.57 1.64 -19.93
N VAL A 66 13.31 0.54 -19.24
CA VAL A 66 14.07 0.09 -18.08
C VAL A 66 14.74 -1.23 -18.46
N PRO A 67 16.07 -1.34 -18.43
CA PRO A 67 16.75 -2.61 -18.70
C PRO A 67 16.48 -3.61 -17.55
N LYS A 68 16.88 -4.87 -17.73
CA LYS A 68 16.87 -5.82 -16.62
C LYS A 68 17.97 -5.43 -15.62
N VAL A 69 17.56 -5.11 -14.39
CA VAL A 69 18.47 -4.71 -13.29
C VAL A 69 18.34 -5.75 -12.18
N GLU A 70 19.24 -6.75 -12.18
CA GLU A 70 19.18 -7.88 -11.24
C GLU A 70 19.40 -7.45 -9.79
N ASP A 71 20.29 -6.50 -9.55
CA ASP A 71 20.64 -6.02 -8.22
C ASP A 71 19.58 -5.11 -7.58
N CYS A 72 18.57 -4.69 -8.34
CA CYS A 72 17.47 -3.84 -7.85
C CYS A 72 16.17 -4.61 -7.67
N VAL A 73 16.21 -5.94 -7.67
CA VAL A 73 15.01 -6.75 -7.44
C VAL A 73 14.66 -6.72 -5.96
N ILE A 74 13.42 -6.33 -5.66
CA ILE A 74 12.83 -6.43 -4.33
C ILE A 74 11.94 -7.67 -4.31
N GLU A 75 12.14 -8.53 -3.32
CA GLU A 75 11.38 -9.76 -3.18
C GLU A 75 9.90 -9.47 -2.90
N SER A 76 9.05 -10.33 -3.43
CA SER A 76 7.60 -10.25 -3.25
C SER A 76 7.16 -11.13 -2.11
N ARG A 77 6.20 -10.65 -1.31
CA ARG A 77 5.47 -11.43 -0.30
C ARG A 77 4.05 -11.70 -0.75
N HIS A 78 3.33 -12.49 0.04
CA HIS A 78 1.92 -12.84 -0.26
C HIS A 78 0.96 -11.63 -0.27
N LEU A 79 1.30 -10.54 0.44
CA LEU A 79 0.54 -9.27 0.47
C LEU A 79 1.37 -8.07 0.02
N GLY A 80 2.29 -8.24 -0.91
CA GLY A 80 3.10 -7.14 -1.42
C GLY A 80 4.60 -7.43 -1.43
N LEU A 81 5.40 -6.41 -1.13
CA LEU A 81 6.85 -6.51 -1.09
C LEU A 81 7.36 -6.72 0.34
N VAL A 82 8.63 -7.09 0.44
CA VAL A 82 9.38 -7.05 1.71
C VAL A 82 9.40 -5.62 2.22
N LEU A 83 9.33 -5.44 3.54
CA LEU A 83 9.30 -4.10 4.14
C LEU A 83 10.62 -3.36 3.92
N PRO A 84 10.58 -2.03 3.74
CA PRO A 84 11.79 -1.22 3.54
C PRO A 84 12.85 -1.43 4.61
N GLU A 85 12.44 -1.57 5.86
CA GLU A 85 13.31 -1.75 7.03
C GLU A 85 14.05 -3.09 7.03
N GLU A 86 13.55 -4.07 6.28
CA GLU A 86 14.16 -5.40 6.17
C GLU A 86 15.25 -5.47 5.08
N ILE A 87 15.36 -4.43 4.23
CA ILE A 87 16.31 -4.38 3.12
C ILE A 87 17.47 -3.44 3.49
N SER A 88 18.57 -4.00 3.95
CA SER A 88 19.71 -3.23 4.46
C SER A 88 20.34 -2.28 3.44
N ASP A 89 20.29 -2.60 2.16
CA ASP A 89 20.87 -1.85 1.04
C ASP A 89 19.82 -1.17 0.14
N LEU A 90 18.60 -0.99 0.63
CA LEU A 90 17.49 -0.42 -0.15
C LEU A 90 17.84 0.95 -0.75
N LYS A 91 18.44 1.83 0.04
CA LYS A 91 18.83 3.17 -0.42
C LYS A 91 19.82 3.13 -1.58
N GLU A 92 20.80 2.24 -1.51
CA GLU A 92 21.80 2.07 -2.57
C GLU A 92 21.17 1.51 -3.84
N ARG A 93 20.28 0.53 -3.71
CA ARG A 93 19.52 -0.01 -4.85
C ARG A 93 18.66 1.06 -5.50
N LEU A 94 17.96 1.87 -4.72
CA LEU A 94 17.13 2.97 -5.24
C LEU A 94 17.96 4.03 -5.94
N GLN A 95 19.12 4.40 -5.40
CA GLN A 95 20.06 5.36 -6.04
C GLN A 95 20.60 4.82 -7.36
N LYS A 96 20.98 3.54 -7.41
CA LYS A 96 21.39 2.88 -8.64
C LYS A 96 20.29 2.87 -9.70
N LEU A 97 19.07 2.50 -9.27
CA LEU A 97 17.92 2.49 -10.16
C LEU A 97 17.60 3.90 -10.68
N ALA A 98 17.64 4.93 -9.82
CA ALA A 98 17.40 6.31 -10.20
C ALA A 98 18.37 6.77 -11.31
N GLY A 99 19.66 6.50 -11.18
CA GLY A 99 20.64 6.82 -12.23
C GLY A 99 20.32 6.11 -13.57
N ILE A 100 19.93 4.84 -13.51
CA ILE A 100 19.52 4.12 -14.73
C ILE A 100 18.29 4.76 -15.36
N LEU A 101 17.30 5.16 -14.55
CA LEU A 101 16.07 5.78 -15.04
C LEU A 101 16.33 7.17 -15.64
N GLU A 102 17.22 7.96 -15.06
CA GLU A 102 17.66 9.25 -15.62
C GLU A 102 18.27 9.09 -17.01
N ASP A 103 19.04 8.03 -17.24
CA ASP A 103 19.68 7.76 -18.52
C ASP A 103 18.75 7.16 -19.59
N THR A 104 17.66 6.50 -19.16
CA THR A 104 16.87 5.65 -20.07
C THR A 104 15.41 6.10 -20.25
N LEU A 105 14.92 7.01 -19.43
CA LEU A 105 13.59 7.59 -19.54
C LEU A 105 13.63 9.05 -20.00
N GLU A 106 12.64 9.42 -20.77
CA GLU A 106 12.39 10.79 -21.24
C GLU A 106 11.68 11.60 -20.12
N ILE A 107 12.39 11.87 -19.01
CA ILE A 107 11.81 12.46 -17.78
C ILE A 107 11.08 13.79 -18.09
N ASP A 108 11.67 14.65 -18.92
CA ASP A 108 11.05 15.93 -19.29
C ASP A 108 9.71 15.73 -20.04
N ARG A 109 9.61 14.68 -20.84
CA ARG A 109 8.37 14.34 -21.55
C ARG A 109 7.31 13.80 -20.59
N ILE A 110 7.71 13.01 -19.62
CA ILE A 110 6.83 12.53 -18.54
C ILE A 110 6.27 13.72 -17.77
N LEU A 111 7.11 14.67 -17.40
CA LEU A 111 6.71 15.89 -16.71
C LEU A 111 5.78 16.75 -17.57
N ALA A 112 6.08 16.90 -18.87
CA ALA A 112 5.22 17.63 -19.79
C ALA A 112 3.83 17.00 -19.92
N LEU A 113 3.73 15.67 -19.97
CA LEU A 113 2.44 14.97 -19.96
C LEU A 113 1.65 15.24 -18.66
N ALA A 114 2.33 15.24 -17.53
CA ALA A 114 1.71 15.53 -16.24
C ALA A 114 1.22 16.98 -16.14
N GLN A 115 2.03 17.95 -16.59
CA GLN A 115 1.69 19.37 -16.58
C GLN A 115 0.54 19.73 -17.53
N ASN A 116 0.39 18.98 -18.61
CA ASN A 116 -0.70 19.16 -19.59
C ASN A 116 -1.96 18.35 -19.23
N ALA A 117 -2.00 17.73 -18.05
CA ALA A 117 -3.22 17.10 -17.57
C ALA A 117 -4.35 18.11 -17.41
N GLU A 118 -5.57 17.72 -17.76
CA GLU A 118 -6.73 18.55 -17.55
C GLU A 118 -6.92 18.84 -16.05
N GLU A 119 -7.33 20.07 -15.75
CA GLU A 119 -7.60 20.48 -14.36
C GLU A 119 -8.74 19.64 -13.79
N LEU A 120 -8.51 19.06 -12.63
CA LEU A 120 -9.52 18.25 -11.94
C LEU A 120 -10.68 19.14 -11.50
N GLN A 121 -11.86 18.90 -12.09
CA GLN A 121 -13.09 19.58 -11.67
C GLN A 121 -13.52 19.00 -10.30
N VAL A 122 -13.18 19.68 -9.24
CA VAL A 122 -13.59 19.31 -7.89
C VAL A 122 -14.95 19.98 -7.60
N PRO A 123 -16.00 19.22 -7.26
CA PRO A 123 -17.28 19.82 -6.88
C PRO A 123 -17.11 20.82 -5.73
N GLU A 124 -17.77 21.97 -5.81
CA GLU A 124 -17.70 23.01 -4.76
C GLU A 124 -18.02 22.47 -3.37
N SER A 125 -18.90 21.47 -3.26
CA SER A 125 -19.22 20.76 -2.02
C SER A 125 -18.02 20.06 -1.36
N LEU A 126 -16.98 19.73 -2.16
CA LEU A 126 -15.73 19.13 -1.66
C LEU A 126 -14.63 20.18 -1.44
N ILE A 127 -14.83 21.42 -1.96
CA ILE A 127 -13.90 22.55 -1.79
C ILE A 127 -14.32 23.41 -0.58
N GLN A 128 -15.16 22.93 0.32
CA GLN A 128 -15.48 23.72 1.50
C GLN A 128 -14.19 24.12 2.22
N LYS A 129 -13.88 25.43 2.09
CA LYS A 129 -12.67 26.07 2.65
C LYS A 129 -12.59 26.00 4.18
N ASP A 130 -13.68 25.66 4.82
CA ASP A 130 -13.74 25.32 6.24
C ASP A 130 -13.83 23.80 6.39
N ARG A 131 -12.71 23.12 6.17
CA ARG A 131 -12.49 21.76 6.68
C ARG A 131 -12.30 21.73 8.21
N THR A 132 -12.90 22.62 8.92
CA THR A 132 -13.39 22.27 10.23
C THR A 132 -14.56 21.34 9.97
N TYR A 133 -14.28 20.03 9.84
CA TYR A 133 -15.30 19.05 10.13
C TYR A 133 -15.91 19.55 11.43
N GLY A 134 -17.22 19.91 11.43
CA GLY A 134 -17.89 20.57 12.54
C GLY A 134 -17.92 19.78 13.85
N TYR A 135 -16.98 18.90 14.03
CA TYR A 135 -16.63 18.11 15.19
C TYR A 135 -15.25 18.51 15.70
N CYS A 136 -15.09 19.77 16.13
CA CYS A 136 -14.10 20.04 17.14
C CYS A 136 -14.60 19.34 18.41
N LEU A 137 -14.03 18.20 18.71
CA LEU A 137 -14.31 17.48 19.95
C LEU A 137 -14.01 18.42 21.12
N PRO A 138 -14.89 18.50 22.12
CA PRO A 138 -14.73 19.43 23.24
C PRO A 138 -13.49 19.14 24.10
N GLN A 139 -12.86 18.00 23.89
CA GLN A 139 -11.58 17.60 24.50
C GLN A 139 -10.72 16.86 23.49
N LYS A 140 -9.42 16.94 23.68
CA LYS A 140 -8.43 16.24 22.88
C LYS A 140 -8.52 14.73 23.13
N LEU A 141 -8.88 13.96 22.12
CA LEU A 141 -8.90 12.49 22.23
C LEU A 141 -7.49 11.94 22.03
N ARG A 142 -7.12 10.96 22.86
CA ARG A 142 -5.88 10.20 22.73
C ARG A 142 -6.16 8.85 22.10
N ILE A 143 -5.61 8.63 20.91
CA ILE A 143 -5.83 7.42 20.12
C ILE A 143 -4.51 6.65 20.02
N GLY A 144 -4.49 5.45 20.60
CA GLY A 144 -3.37 4.53 20.48
C GLY A 144 -3.30 3.94 19.07
N VAL A 145 -2.12 3.97 18.46
CA VAL A 145 -1.88 3.38 17.13
C VAL A 145 -0.86 2.27 17.28
N ALA A 146 -1.26 1.02 17.01
CA ALA A 146 -0.33 -0.10 16.97
C ALA A 146 0.63 0.08 15.78
N LYS A 147 1.94 0.15 16.07
CA LYS A 147 2.96 0.46 15.07
C LYS A 147 4.28 -0.24 15.38
N ASP A 148 4.53 -1.33 14.69
CA ASP A 148 5.75 -2.12 14.71
C ASP A 148 5.85 -3.01 13.47
N GLU A 149 6.71 -4.03 13.48
CA GLU A 149 6.94 -4.96 12.38
C GLU A 149 5.70 -5.80 12.04
N ALA A 150 4.80 -6.01 13.00
CA ALA A 150 3.55 -6.72 12.80
C ALA A 150 2.43 -5.82 12.28
N PHE A 151 2.48 -4.52 12.59
CA PHE A 151 1.46 -3.52 12.24
C PHE A 151 2.12 -2.32 11.59
N CYS A 152 2.20 -2.34 10.26
CA CYS A 152 3.01 -1.40 9.48
C CYS A 152 2.29 -0.82 8.23
N PHE A 153 1.03 -1.15 7.99
CA PHE A 153 0.28 -0.66 6.84
C PHE A 153 -0.61 0.52 7.23
N PHE A 154 -0.11 1.71 7.00
CA PHE A 154 -0.80 2.95 7.33
C PHE A 154 -1.05 3.80 6.10
N TYR A 155 -2.08 4.63 6.19
CA TYR A 155 -2.29 5.76 5.30
C TYR A 155 -2.04 7.05 6.10
N GLU A 156 -0.98 7.76 5.76
CA GLU A 156 -0.59 9.00 6.43
C GLU A 156 -1.69 10.07 6.38
N ASP A 157 -2.48 10.06 5.30
CA ASP A 157 -3.63 10.96 5.16
C ASP A 157 -4.71 10.72 6.23
N ASN A 158 -4.89 9.46 6.68
CA ASN A 158 -5.80 9.13 7.76
C ASN A 158 -5.30 9.70 9.09
N PHE A 159 -4.00 9.60 9.35
CA PHE A 159 -3.39 10.16 10.55
C PHE A 159 -3.50 11.68 10.59
N ARG A 160 -3.18 12.34 9.48
CA ARG A 160 -3.33 13.79 9.33
C ARG A 160 -4.77 14.22 9.57
N LEU A 161 -5.74 13.52 8.99
CA LEU A 161 -7.16 13.82 9.17
C LEU A 161 -7.57 13.72 10.64
N LEU A 162 -7.19 12.63 11.34
CA LEU A 162 -7.48 12.47 12.76
C LEU A 162 -6.88 13.60 13.61
N GLN A 163 -5.64 14.00 13.31
CA GLN A 163 -4.98 15.10 13.99
C GLN A 163 -5.65 16.46 13.70
N GLU A 164 -6.06 16.71 12.44
CA GLU A 164 -6.83 17.91 12.06
C GLU A 164 -8.20 17.95 12.77
N MET A 165 -8.80 16.79 13.07
CA MET A 165 -10.02 16.68 13.87
C MET A 165 -9.77 16.87 15.37
N GLY A 166 -8.53 17.02 15.82
CA GLY A 166 -8.16 17.27 17.22
C GLY A 166 -7.70 16.06 18.01
N ALA A 167 -7.47 14.91 17.36
CA ALA A 167 -6.92 13.74 18.03
C ALA A 167 -5.40 13.87 18.26
N GLU A 168 -4.94 13.30 19.39
CA GLU A 168 -3.53 12.99 19.64
C GLU A 168 -3.29 11.52 19.32
N LEU A 169 -2.40 11.24 18.38
CA LEU A 169 -2.00 9.87 18.05
C LEU A 169 -0.80 9.48 18.92
N VAL A 170 -0.89 8.33 19.57
CA VAL A 170 0.14 7.80 20.46
C VAL A 170 0.55 6.43 19.95
N ASP A 171 1.73 6.35 19.35
CA ASP A 171 2.25 5.07 18.84
C ASP A 171 2.54 4.12 20.02
N PHE A 172 2.26 2.83 19.84
CA PHE A 172 2.66 1.75 20.73
C PHE A 172 2.99 0.48 19.94
N SER A 173 3.86 -0.35 20.48
CA SER A 173 4.26 -1.60 19.84
C SER A 173 3.64 -2.81 20.55
N PRO A 174 2.72 -3.53 19.89
CA PRO A 174 2.26 -4.81 20.42
C PRO A 174 3.35 -5.86 20.65
N ILE A 175 4.49 -5.77 19.96
CA ILE A 175 5.62 -6.68 20.13
C ILE A 175 6.53 -6.24 21.27
N HIS A 176 6.88 -4.94 21.35
CA HIS A 176 8.00 -4.46 22.16
C HIS A 176 7.59 -3.75 23.45
N ASP A 177 6.40 -3.14 23.49
CA ASP A 177 5.92 -2.44 24.67
C ASP A 177 5.23 -3.42 25.63
N GLU A 178 5.49 -3.27 26.92
CA GLU A 178 4.91 -4.13 27.96
C GLU A 178 3.44 -3.78 28.23
N HIS A 179 3.09 -2.50 28.10
CA HIS A 179 1.77 -1.96 28.44
C HIS A 179 1.22 -1.03 27.37
N LEU A 180 -0.10 -0.91 27.30
CA LEU A 180 -0.76 0.14 26.55
C LEU A 180 -0.40 1.52 27.10
N PRO A 181 -0.28 2.56 26.27
CA PRO A 181 -0.18 3.94 26.74
C PRO A 181 -1.38 4.29 27.65
N ALA A 182 -1.12 5.08 28.68
CA ALA A 182 -2.16 5.50 29.60
C ALA A 182 -3.16 6.48 28.95
N ASP A 183 -4.37 6.52 29.49
CA ASP A 183 -5.41 7.50 29.15
C ASP A 183 -5.77 7.52 27.65
N LEU A 184 -5.88 6.36 27.02
CA LEU A 184 -6.38 6.22 25.65
C LEU A 184 -7.92 6.29 25.62
N ASP A 185 -8.44 7.01 24.63
CA ASP A 185 -9.86 7.09 24.30
C ASP A 185 -10.25 6.11 23.18
N GLY A 186 -9.28 5.54 22.47
CA GLY A 186 -9.51 4.58 21.39
C GLY A 186 -8.22 3.92 20.92
N ILE A 187 -8.35 2.82 20.17
CA ILE A 187 -7.23 2.03 19.64
C ILE A 187 -7.41 1.80 18.14
N LEU A 188 -6.34 1.99 17.36
CA LEU A 188 -6.23 1.63 15.96
C LEU A 188 -5.25 0.46 15.79
N LEU A 189 -5.75 -0.64 15.26
CA LEU A 189 -4.98 -1.83 14.88
C LEU A 189 -5.05 -1.99 13.37
N TYR A 190 -4.09 -1.42 12.66
CA TYR A 190 -4.04 -1.49 11.21
C TYR A 190 -3.49 -2.83 10.69
N GLY A 191 -3.30 -2.92 9.39
CA GLY A 191 -2.74 -4.08 8.73
C GLY A 191 -1.22 -4.18 8.90
N GLY A 192 -0.70 -5.29 8.44
CA GLY A 192 0.71 -5.64 8.46
C GLY A 192 0.91 -7.13 8.31
N TYR A 193 1.91 -7.66 8.99
CA TYR A 193 2.27 -9.07 8.95
C TYR A 193 2.32 -9.69 10.36
N PRO A 194 1.22 -9.72 11.12
CA PRO A 194 1.23 -10.30 12.45
C PRO A 194 1.55 -11.80 12.45
N GLU A 195 1.22 -12.52 11.36
CA GLU A 195 1.53 -13.94 11.20
C GLU A 195 3.04 -14.23 11.06
N LEU A 196 3.84 -13.25 10.62
CA LEU A 196 5.30 -13.36 10.62
C LEU A 196 5.87 -13.18 12.02
N ASN A 197 5.18 -12.47 12.88
CA ASN A 197 5.60 -12.12 14.24
C ASN A 197 4.77 -12.84 15.32
N GLY A 198 4.06 -13.92 14.95
CA GLY A 198 3.11 -14.61 15.80
C GLY A 198 3.67 -15.06 17.14
N GLU A 199 4.92 -15.55 17.19
CA GLU A 199 5.58 -15.96 18.43
C GLU A 199 5.89 -14.77 19.34
N ALA A 200 6.36 -13.66 18.81
CA ALA A 200 6.65 -12.44 19.59
C ALA A 200 5.35 -11.84 20.15
N LEU A 201 4.31 -11.76 19.34
CA LEU A 201 2.98 -11.31 19.77
C LEU A 201 2.39 -12.25 20.86
N GLU A 202 2.55 -13.56 20.72
CA GLU A 202 2.08 -14.51 21.73
C GLU A 202 2.79 -14.37 23.07
N ARG A 203 4.10 -14.09 23.07
CA ARG A 203 4.89 -13.90 24.29
C ARG A 203 4.47 -12.66 25.09
N ASN A 204 4.04 -11.61 24.43
CA ASN A 204 3.62 -10.39 25.07
C ASN A 204 2.20 -10.53 25.67
N ALA A 205 2.09 -11.23 26.76
CA ALA A 205 0.82 -11.54 27.40
C ALA A 205 0.13 -10.29 27.98
N SER A 206 0.90 -9.40 28.63
CA SER A 206 0.36 -8.18 29.26
C SER A 206 -0.33 -7.27 28.21
N MET A 207 0.34 -6.99 27.11
CA MET A 207 -0.22 -6.16 26.03
C MET A 207 -1.53 -6.76 25.48
N LYS A 208 -1.56 -8.07 25.21
CA LYS A 208 -2.78 -8.75 24.72
C LYS A 208 -3.93 -8.65 25.71
N GLU A 209 -3.65 -8.87 26.98
CA GLU A 209 -4.65 -8.80 28.05
C GLU A 209 -5.18 -7.38 28.21
N GLU A 210 -4.32 -6.36 28.18
CA GLU A 210 -4.72 -4.96 28.28
C GLU A 210 -5.57 -4.51 27.08
N ILE A 211 -5.18 -4.86 25.86
CA ILE A 211 -6.00 -4.60 24.64
C ILE A 211 -7.37 -5.29 24.79
N ALA A 212 -7.36 -6.57 25.18
CA ALA A 212 -8.59 -7.32 25.34
C ALA A 212 -9.51 -6.73 26.41
N GLN A 213 -8.95 -6.30 27.56
CA GLN A 213 -9.72 -5.66 28.62
C GLN A 213 -10.28 -4.31 28.17
N ALA A 214 -9.46 -3.46 27.56
CA ALA A 214 -9.87 -2.16 27.08
C ALA A 214 -11.06 -2.27 26.11
N VAL A 215 -10.96 -3.13 25.09
CA VAL A 215 -12.02 -3.33 24.11
C VAL A 215 -13.29 -3.93 24.74
N LYS A 216 -13.16 -4.93 25.63
CA LYS A 216 -14.30 -5.55 26.34
C LYS A 216 -14.98 -4.57 27.32
N GLN A 217 -14.26 -3.58 27.82
CA GLN A 217 -14.80 -2.52 28.67
C GLN A 217 -15.44 -1.37 27.86
N GLY A 218 -15.46 -1.47 26.53
CA GLY A 218 -16.13 -0.52 25.64
C GLY A 218 -15.24 0.55 25.05
N MET A 219 -13.91 0.43 25.14
CA MET A 219 -13.01 1.33 24.42
C MET A 219 -13.23 1.17 22.92
N PRO A 220 -13.48 2.26 22.16
CA PRO A 220 -13.55 2.22 20.72
C PRO A 220 -12.29 1.62 20.12
N CYS A 221 -12.45 0.62 19.25
CA CYS A 221 -11.36 -0.04 18.57
C CYS A 221 -11.69 -0.22 17.09
N MET A 222 -10.83 0.29 16.23
CA MET A 222 -10.89 0.02 14.80
C MET A 222 -9.75 -0.95 14.45
N ALA A 223 -10.11 -2.10 13.87
CA ALA A 223 -9.15 -3.10 13.48
C ALA A 223 -9.41 -3.58 12.05
N GLU A 224 -8.37 -3.59 11.23
CA GLU A 224 -8.46 -4.06 9.85
C GLU A 224 -7.31 -5.02 9.52
N CYS A 225 -7.54 -5.95 8.57
CA CYS A 225 -6.54 -6.87 8.05
C CYS A 225 -5.79 -7.60 9.19
N GLY A 226 -4.49 -7.36 9.35
CA GLY A 226 -3.65 -7.92 10.41
C GLY A 226 -4.13 -7.58 11.82
N GLY A 227 -4.58 -6.34 12.05
CA GLY A 227 -5.15 -5.92 13.32
C GLY A 227 -6.44 -6.68 13.67
N PHE A 228 -7.29 -6.94 12.66
CA PHE A 228 -8.47 -7.77 12.85
C PHE A 228 -8.10 -9.22 13.19
N MET A 229 -7.07 -9.78 12.54
CA MET A 229 -6.56 -11.12 12.87
C MET A 229 -6.08 -11.19 14.33
N TYR A 230 -5.38 -10.18 14.81
CA TYR A 230 -4.83 -10.12 16.16
C TYR A 230 -5.91 -10.04 17.26
N LEU A 231 -7.10 -9.54 16.96
CA LEU A 231 -8.23 -9.52 17.91
C LEU A 231 -8.89 -10.89 18.13
N HIS A 232 -8.65 -11.90 17.28
CA HIS A 232 -9.19 -13.24 17.46
C HIS A 232 -8.54 -13.97 18.65
N GLU A 233 -9.03 -15.18 18.94
CA GLU A 233 -8.45 -16.04 20.00
C GLU A 233 -7.11 -16.61 19.59
N GLN A 234 -6.97 -16.95 18.31
CA GLN A 234 -5.77 -17.55 17.74
C GLN A 234 -5.54 -17.13 16.30
N MET A 235 -4.30 -17.12 15.91
CA MET A 235 -3.86 -16.87 14.54
C MET A 235 -2.80 -17.89 14.15
N GLU A 236 -2.92 -18.49 12.96
CA GLU A 236 -1.93 -19.39 12.40
C GLU A 236 -0.72 -18.56 11.91
N ASP A 237 0.48 -18.89 12.40
CA ASP A 237 1.72 -18.29 11.93
C ASP A 237 2.20 -18.90 10.60
N MET A 238 3.30 -18.38 10.06
CA MET A 238 3.86 -18.89 8.79
C MET A 238 4.39 -20.32 8.87
N GLY A 239 4.65 -20.81 10.09
CA GLY A 239 5.04 -22.20 10.36
C GLY A 239 3.85 -23.15 10.51
N GLY A 240 2.61 -22.67 10.40
CA GLY A 240 1.40 -23.47 10.61
C GLY A 240 1.05 -23.69 12.09
N VAL A 241 1.64 -22.92 13.00
CA VAL A 241 1.37 -23.01 14.43
C VAL A 241 0.31 -21.98 14.83
N PHE A 242 -0.72 -22.43 15.54
CA PHE A 242 -1.72 -21.51 16.10
C PHE A 242 -1.19 -20.80 17.33
N ARG A 243 -1.04 -19.48 17.23
CA ARG A 243 -0.57 -18.58 18.28
C ARG A 243 -1.75 -17.91 18.98
N LYS A 244 -1.68 -17.80 20.31
CA LYS A 244 -2.70 -17.06 21.07
C LYS A 244 -2.56 -15.57 20.83
N THR A 245 -3.69 -14.91 20.54
CA THR A 245 -3.80 -13.47 20.32
C THR A 245 -4.72 -12.83 21.35
N CYS A 246 -5.32 -11.66 21.11
CA CYS A 246 -6.05 -10.92 22.16
C CYS A 246 -7.33 -11.62 22.67
N GLY A 247 -7.97 -12.47 21.88
CA GLY A 247 -9.18 -13.19 22.32
C GLY A 247 -10.39 -12.29 22.58
N VAL A 248 -10.52 -11.22 21.83
CA VAL A 248 -11.71 -10.34 21.81
C VAL A 248 -12.80 -10.95 20.95
N ILE A 249 -12.41 -11.45 19.77
CA ILE A 249 -13.29 -12.06 18.79
C ILE A 249 -13.16 -13.58 18.87
N PRO A 250 -14.27 -14.32 19.09
CA PRO A 250 -14.21 -15.79 19.13
C PRO A 250 -13.76 -16.38 17.78
N GLY A 251 -12.93 -17.41 17.85
CA GLY A 251 -12.48 -18.15 16.67
C GLY A 251 -11.01 -17.96 16.33
N LYS A 252 -10.64 -18.47 15.16
CA LYS A 252 -9.24 -18.50 14.72
C LYS A 252 -9.09 -17.97 13.30
N CYS A 253 -7.97 -17.29 13.05
CA CYS A 253 -7.52 -16.94 11.72
C CYS A 253 -6.54 -18.02 11.24
N PHE A 254 -6.73 -18.51 10.02
CA PHE A 254 -5.90 -19.56 9.43
C PHE A 254 -5.66 -19.31 7.95
N ARG A 255 -4.55 -19.82 7.46
CA ARG A 255 -4.15 -19.74 6.07
C ARG A 255 -4.99 -20.65 5.19
N THR A 256 -5.41 -20.15 4.04
CA THR A 256 -6.12 -20.94 3.01
C THR A 256 -5.25 -21.10 1.76
N PRO A 257 -5.33 -22.23 1.04
CA PRO A 257 -4.55 -22.47 -0.17
C PRO A 257 -5.02 -21.62 -1.36
N ARG A 258 -6.13 -20.94 -1.23
CA ARG A 258 -6.74 -20.09 -2.26
C ARG A 258 -7.21 -18.79 -1.64
N LEU A 259 -7.22 -17.71 -2.42
CA LEU A 259 -7.94 -16.49 -2.03
C LEU A 259 -9.43 -16.81 -1.89
N THR A 260 -9.96 -16.54 -0.70
CA THR A 260 -11.38 -16.68 -0.38
C THR A 260 -11.93 -15.32 -0.01
N ARG A 261 -13.16 -15.01 -0.47
CA ARG A 261 -13.84 -13.74 -0.17
C ARG A 261 -13.03 -12.50 -0.59
N PHE A 262 -12.45 -12.57 -1.78
CA PHE A 262 -11.74 -11.44 -2.37
C PHE A 262 -12.69 -10.64 -3.25
N GLY A 263 -12.71 -9.32 -3.10
CA GLY A 263 -13.51 -8.39 -3.92
C GLY A 263 -14.02 -7.18 -3.15
N TYR A 264 -14.69 -6.30 -3.87
CA TYR A 264 -15.35 -5.14 -3.28
C TYR A 264 -16.64 -5.55 -2.61
N ILE A 265 -16.96 -4.94 -1.47
CA ILE A 265 -18.20 -5.16 -0.71
C ILE A 265 -18.89 -3.83 -0.49
N THR A 266 -20.21 -3.89 -0.36
CA THR A 266 -21.03 -2.76 0.10
C THR A 266 -21.54 -3.09 1.49
N LEU A 267 -21.26 -2.21 2.45
CA LEU A 267 -21.83 -2.31 3.78
C LEU A 267 -23.15 -1.54 3.80
N THR A 268 -24.21 -2.21 4.19
CA THR A 268 -25.52 -1.59 4.46
C THR A 268 -25.81 -1.67 5.95
N ALA A 269 -26.17 -0.53 6.54
CA ALA A 269 -26.60 -0.45 7.94
C ALA A 269 -28.04 -0.93 8.13
#